data_ed9b52af6a6af1424172c1018d83c368
#
_entry.id   ed9b52af6a6af1424172c1018d83c368
#
_cell.length_a   1.000
_cell.length_b   1.000
_cell.length_c   1.000
_cell.angle_alpha   90.00
_cell.angle_beta   90.00
_cell.angle_gamma   90.00
#
_symmetry.space_group_name_H-M   'P 1'
#
loop_
_entity.id
_entity.type
_entity.pdbx_description
1 polymer ?
#
loop_
_entity_poly.entity_id
_entity_poly.type
_entity_poly.pdbx_seq_one_letter_code
_entity_poly.pdbx_strand_id
1 'polypeptide(L)'
;MSLDRLITYLERMQEAASETGHFLREINQVTFSKNVEKQRAVGMNLLLIGEVATRIAEDHPEFVVDHPELPWHLMQDFRNRIAQGYVDIELAALWDIAHKSLPELLLQLDSIRHWRAEGE
;
A
#
# COMPACT_ATOMS: atom_id res chain seq x y z
N MET A 1 2.91 7.09 -21.55
CA MET A 1 2.22 6.04 -20.78
C MET A 1 0.74 6.35 -20.74
N SER A 2 -0.08 5.33 -20.75
CA SER A 2 -1.50 5.53 -20.86
C SER A 2 -2.16 5.81 -19.51
N LEU A 3 -3.24 6.57 -19.55
CA LEU A 3 -4.08 6.83 -18.40
C LEU A 3 -4.67 5.52 -17.85
N ASP A 4 -4.99 4.59 -18.73
CA ASP A 4 -5.53 3.29 -18.35
C ASP A 4 -4.55 2.50 -17.47
N ARG A 5 -3.27 2.59 -17.78
CA ARG A 5 -2.25 1.92 -16.97
C ARG A 5 -2.14 2.55 -15.59
N LEU A 6 -2.23 3.87 -15.51
CA LEU A 6 -2.24 4.56 -14.22
C LEU A 6 -3.43 4.12 -13.35
N ILE A 7 -4.61 4.04 -13.96
CA ILE A 7 -5.81 3.58 -13.26
C ILE A 7 -5.60 2.15 -12.75
N THR A 8 -5.04 1.27 -13.57
CA THR A 8 -4.76 -0.11 -13.18
C THR A 8 -3.81 -0.17 -11.99
N TYR A 9 -2.77 0.65 -11.99
CA TYR A 9 -1.83 0.72 -10.85
C TYR A 9 -2.55 1.16 -9.57
N LEU A 10 -3.38 2.18 -9.66
CA LEU A 10 -4.12 2.69 -8.50
C LEU A 10 -5.11 1.63 -7.97
N GLU A 11 -5.76 0.90 -8.87
CA GLU A 11 -6.66 -0.17 -8.48
C GLU A 11 -5.92 -1.31 -7.78
N ARG A 12 -4.74 -1.68 -8.27
CA ARG A 12 -3.93 -2.71 -7.63
C ARG A 12 -3.45 -2.29 -6.25
N MET A 13 -3.08 -1.03 -6.10
CA MET A 13 -2.69 -0.47 -4.83
C MET A 13 -3.84 -0.52 -3.83
N GLN A 14 -5.04 -0.11 -4.26
CA GLN A 14 -6.23 -0.13 -3.44
C GLN A 14 -6.60 -1.56 -3.04
N GLU A 15 -6.54 -2.48 -3.97
CA GLU A 15 -6.85 -3.89 -3.74
C GLU A 15 -5.91 -4.49 -2.68
N ALA A 16 -4.61 -4.24 -2.80
CA ALA A 16 -3.63 -4.75 -1.84
C ALA A 16 -3.85 -4.18 -0.44
N ALA A 17 -4.13 -2.89 -0.34
CA ALA A 17 -4.39 -2.25 0.95
C ALA A 17 -5.68 -2.77 1.60
N SER A 18 -6.73 -2.91 0.80
CA SER A 18 -8.02 -3.43 1.25
C SER A 18 -7.91 -4.89 1.70
N GLU A 19 -7.21 -5.70 0.92
CA GLU A 19 -6.99 -7.11 1.22
C GLU A 19 -6.21 -7.30 2.53
N THR A 20 -5.22 -6.45 2.76
CA THR A 20 -4.45 -6.50 4.00
C THR A 20 -5.35 -6.25 5.21
N GLY A 21 -6.24 -5.27 5.13
CA GLY A 21 -7.20 -5.02 6.19
C GLY A 21 -8.11 -6.22 6.43
N HIS A 22 -8.51 -6.88 5.36
CA HIS A 22 -9.35 -8.07 5.44
C HIS A 22 -8.62 -9.24 6.11
N PHE A 23 -7.35 -9.46 5.79
CA PHE A 23 -6.54 -10.51 6.42
C PHE A 23 -6.43 -10.33 7.93
N LEU A 24 -6.43 -9.09 8.40
CA LEU A 24 -6.20 -8.78 9.81
C LEU A 24 -7.46 -8.47 10.59
N ARG A 25 -8.63 -8.63 9.98
CA ARG A 25 -9.90 -8.17 10.56
C ARG A 25 -10.21 -8.72 11.92
N GLU A 26 -9.94 -9.96 12.18
CA GLU A 26 -10.35 -10.62 13.42
C GLU A 26 -9.18 -11.10 14.27
N ILE A 27 -7.99 -10.56 14.04
CA ILE A 27 -6.83 -10.95 14.81
C ILE A 27 -6.22 -9.74 15.51
N ASN A 28 -5.58 -10.00 16.66
CA ASN A 28 -4.88 -8.97 17.40
C ASN A 28 -3.37 -9.08 17.16
N GLN A 29 -2.62 -8.15 17.71
CA GLN A 29 -1.18 -8.10 17.53
C GLN A 29 -0.47 -9.36 18.03
N VAL A 30 -0.93 -9.93 19.14
CA VAL A 30 -0.34 -11.15 19.70
C VAL A 30 -0.52 -12.32 18.73
N THR A 31 -1.75 -12.50 18.22
CA THR A 31 -2.04 -13.54 17.23
C THR A 31 -1.22 -13.33 15.96
N PHE A 32 -1.13 -12.09 15.49
CA PHE A 32 -0.35 -11.76 14.29
C PHE A 32 1.12 -12.13 14.47
N SER A 33 1.69 -11.88 15.65
CA SER A 33 3.08 -12.18 15.93
C SER A 33 3.42 -13.67 15.89
N LYS A 34 2.39 -14.51 15.96
CA LYS A 34 2.53 -15.98 15.92
C LYS A 34 2.04 -16.60 14.62
N ASN A 35 1.48 -15.79 13.71
CA ASN A 35 0.88 -16.30 12.48
C ASN A 35 1.74 -15.94 11.27
N VAL A 36 2.61 -16.87 10.89
CA VAL A 36 3.55 -16.65 9.80
C VAL A 36 2.84 -16.41 8.46
N GLU A 37 1.72 -17.11 8.21
CA GLU A 37 0.98 -16.92 6.96
C GLU A 37 0.47 -15.49 6.84
N LYS A 38 -0.09 -14.93 7.91
CA LYS A 38 -0.57 -13.55 7.90
C LYS A 38 0.58 -12.56 7.76
N GLN A 39 1.70 -12.82 8.41
CA GLN A 39 2.90 -12.00 8.28
C GLN A 39 3.38 -11.95 6.82
N ARG A 40 3.45 -13.10 6.17
CA ARG A 40 3.88 -13.20 4.78
C ARG A 40 2.88 -12.52 3.85
N ALA A 41 1.59 -12.70 4.09
CA ALA A 41 0.54 -12.08 3.28
C ALA A 41 0.62 -10.55 3.36
N VAL A 42 0.76 -10.00 4.57
CA VAL A 42 0.90 -8.56 4.76
C VAL A 42 2.18 -8.06 4.11
N GLY A 43 3.30 -8.75 4.32
CA GLY A 43 4.57 -8.38 3.72
C GLY A 43 4.52 -8.33 2.20
N MET A 44 3.89 -9.32 1.58
CA MET A 44 3.75 -9.36 0.12
C MET A 44 2.91 -8.18 -0.38
N ASN A 45 1.83 -7.83 0.32
CA ASN A 45 0.99 -6.71 -0.09
C ASN A 45 1.70 -5.37 0.08
N LEU A 46 2.52 -5.22 1.11
CA LEU A 46 3.33 -4.00 1.27
C LEU A 46 4.37 -3.88 0.16
N LEU A 47 4.98 -4.99 -0.20
CA LEU A 47 5.93 -5.03 -1.33
C LEU A 47 5.24 -4.60 -2.63
N LEU A 48 4.05 -5.14 -2.87
CA LEU A 48 3.27 -4.81 -4.07
C LEU A 48 2.89 -3.33 -4.10
N ILE A 49 2.42 -2.78 -2.99
CA ILE A 49 2.07 -1.36 -2.90
C ILE A 49 3.28 -0.49 -3.22
N GLY A 50 4.43 -0.82 -2.63
CA GLY A 50 5.66 -0.06 -2.88
C GLY A 50 6.14 -0.17 -4.31
N GLU A 51 6.02 -1.35 -4.92
CA GLU A 51 6.40 -1.56 -6.32
C GLU A 51 5.51 -0.76 -7.25
N VAL A 52 4.20 -0.77 -7.00
CA VAL A 52 3.24 0.00 -7.81
C VAL A 52 3.52 1.51 -7.66
N ALA A 53 3.75 1.98 -6.44
CA ALA A 53 4.06 3.39 -6.20
C ALA A 53 5.31 3.82 -6.97
N THR A 54 6.33 2.95 -7.01
CA THR A 54 7.56 3.22 -7.75
C THR A 54 7.28 3.33 -9.25
N ARG A 55 6.47 2.43 -9.79
CA ARG A 55 6.13 2.46 -11.21
C ARG A 55 5.34 3.70 -11.58
N ILE A 56 4.41 4.13 -10.71
CA ILE A 56 3.67 5.38 -10.94
C ILE A 56 4.64 6.56 -10.95
N ALA A 57 5.58 6.60 -10.02
CA ALA A 57 6.56 7.69 -9.96
C ALA A 57 7.44 7.74 -11.20
N GLU A 58 7.80 6.60 -11.77
CA GLU A 58 8.61 6.52 -12.98
C GLU A 58 7.83 6.88 -14.23
N ASP A 59 6.62 6.37 -14.36
CA ASP A 59 5.82 6.49 -15.57
C ASP A 59 4.91 7.72 -15.58
N HIS A 60 4.52 8.21 -14.41
CA HIS A 60 3.58 9.32 -14.27
C HIS A 60 4.05 10.28 -13.17
N PRO A 61 5.24 10.89 -13.33
CA PRO A 61 5.78 11.77 -12.29
C PRO A 61 4.90 12.98 -11.98
N GLU A 62 4.18 13.49 -12.98
CA GLU A 62 3.26 14.60 -12.76
C GLU A 62 2.09 14.23 -11.87
N PHE A 63 1.66 12.97 -11.90
CA PHE A 63 0.61 12.50 -11.01
C PHE A 63 1.07 12.54 -9.54
N VAL A 64 2.32 12.16 -9.31
CA VAL A 64 2.91 12.20 -7.96
C VAL A 64 2.97 13.64 -7.43
N VAL A 65 3.38 14.58 -8.29
CA VAL A 65 3.44 16.00 -7.92
C VAL A 65 2.04 16.54 -7.62
N ASP A 66 1.04 16.13 -8.41
CA ASP A 66 -0.32 16.61 -8.27
C ASP A 66 -1.06 16.01 -7.07
N HIS A 67 -0.57 14.90 -6.53
CA HIS A 67 -1.21 14.20 -5.42
C HIS A 67 -0.25 13.96 -4.25
N PRO A 68 0.24 15.06 -3.62
CA PRO A 68 1.16 14.93 -2.48
C PRO A 68 0.49 14.38 -1.22
N GLU A 69 -0.85 14.31 -1.19
CA GLU A 69 -1.59 13.71 -0.09
C GLU A 69 -1.36 12.20 0.01
N LEU A 70 -0.96 11.55 -1.07
CA LEU A 70 -0.57 10.13 -1.02
C LEU A 70 0.85 10.01 -0.46
N PRO A 71 1.09 9.02 0.40
CA PRO A 71 2.39 8.89 1.06
C PRO A 71 3.41 8.14 0.18
N TRP A 72 3.85 8.77 -0.89
CA TRP A 72 4.75 8.14 -1.89
C TRP A 72 6.03 7.60 -1.28
N HIS A 73 6.70 8.39 -0.44
CA HIS A 73 7.96 7.94 0.18
C HIS A 73 7.73 6.77 1.12
N LEU A 74 6.64 6.81 1.88
CA LEU A 74 6.31 5.73 2.80
C LEU A 74 6.06 4.43 2.04
N MET A 75 5.31 4.50 0.93
CA MET A 75 5.02 3.32 0.12
C MET A 75 6.30 2.73 -0.50
N GLN A 76 7.17 3.58 -1.02
CA GLN A 76 8.44 3.12 -1.57
C GLN A 76 9.32 2.52 -0.47
N ASP A 77 9.25 3.06 0.74
CA ASP A 77 9.98 2.54 1.89
C ASP A 77 9.50 1.13 2.26
N PHE A 78 8.20 0.85 2.15
CA PHE A 78 7.67 -0.51 2.36
C PHE A 78 8.42 -1.50 1.48
N ARG A 79 8.50 -1.21 0.19
CA ARG A 79 9.19 -2.06 -0.77
C ARG A 79 10.64 -2.28 -0.38
N ASN A 80 11.35 -1.20 -0.04
CA ASN A 80 12.77 -1.30 0.28
C ASN A 80 13.00 -2.10 1.55
N ARG A 81 12.20 -1.88 2.58
CA ARG A 81 12.34 -2.59 3.85
C ARG A 81 12.03 -4.07 3.70
N ILE A 82 10.98 -4.42 2.97
CA ILE A 82 10.62 -5.82 2.75
C ILE A 82 11.66 -6.52 1.86
N ALA A 83 12.05 -5.88 0.76
CA ALA A 83 12.97 -6.51 -0.20
C ALA A 83 14.38 -6.71 0.37
N GLN A 84 14.85 -5.81 1.22
CA GLN A 84 16.22 -5.83 1.72
C GLN A 84 16.35 -6.41 3.11
N GLY A 85 15.31 -6.34 3.93
CA GLY A 85 15.40 -6.69 5.32
C GLY A 85 14.30 -7.61 5.84
N TYR A 86 13.69 -8.39 4.96
CA TYR A 86 12.56 -9.22 5.38
C TYR A 86 12.92 -10.19 6.51
N VAL A 87 14.13 -10.71 6.50
CA VAL A 87 14.59 -11.66 7.53
C VAL A 87 14.57 -11.02 8.91
N ASP A 88 14.88 -9.73 8.97
CA ASP A 88 15.02 -8.98 10.22
C ASP A 88 13.90 -7.98 10.45
N ILE A 89 12.81 -8.03 9.69
CA ILE A 89 11.74 -7.06 9.82
C ILE A 89 11.03 -7.21 11.16
N GLU A 90 10.77 -6.08 11.82
CA GLU A 90 10.06 -6.07 13.08
C GLU A 90 8.57 -6.27 12.87
N LEU A 91 8.00 -7.28 13.51
CA LEU A 91 6.58 -7.58 13.39
C LEU A 91 5.69 -6.47 13.93
N ALA A 92 6.15 -5.76 14.96
CA ALA A 92 5.42 -4.62 15.50
C ALA A 92 5.30 -3.49 14.47
N ALA A 93 6.36 -3.23 13.71
CA ALA A 93 6.33 -2.23 12.64
C ALA A 93 5.39 -2.63 11.53
N LEU A 94 5.40 -3.91 11.16
CA LEU A 94 4.51 -4.45 10.13
C LEU A 94 3.05 -4.29 10.54
N TRP A 95 2.74 -4.63 11.78
CA TRP A 95 1.41 -4.49 12.36
C TRP A 95 0.94 -3.04 12.35
N ASP A 96 1.80 -2.11 12.78
CA ASP A 96 1.46 -0.68 12.83
C ASP A 96 1.17 -0.12 11.43
N ILE A 97 1.98 -0.47 10.44
CA ILE A 97 1.76 -0.04 9.06
C ILE A 97 0.40 -0.52 8.59
N ALA A 98 0.08 -1.79 8.81
CA ALA A 98 -1.17 -2.37 8.36
C ALA A 98 -2.39 -1.75 9.04
N HIS A 99 -2.26 -1.34 10.29
CA HIS A 99 -3.39 -0.81 11.07
C HIS A 99 -3.55 0.70 11.00
N LYS A 100 -2.47 1.44 10.74
CA LYS A 100 -2.51 2.90 10.72
C LYS A 100 -2.33 3.47 9.33
N SER A 101 -1.29 3.05 8.64
CA SER A 101 -0.94 3.63 7.34
C SER A 101 -1.86 3.18 6.22
N LEU A 102 -2.21 1.89 6.17
CA LEU A 102 -3.02 1.37 5.07
C LEU A 102 -4.48 1.84 5.10
N PRO A 103 -5.17 1.91 6.27
CA PRO A 103 -6.51 2.49 6.29
C PRO A 103 -6.55 3.94 5.82
N GLU A 104 -5.55 4.73 6.18
CA GLU A 104 -5.45 6.11 5.72
C GLU A 104 -5.21 6.17 4.21
N LEU A 105 -4.34 5.31 3.70
CA LEU A 105 -4.10 5.21 2.25
C LEU A 105 -5.38 4.90 1.50
N LEU A 106 -6.20 3.99 2.02
CA LEU A 106 -7.47 3.63 1.40
C LEU A 106 -8.41 4.83 1.31
N LEU A 107 -8.50 5.65 2.35
CA LEU A 107 -9.32 6.85 2.34
C LEU A 107 -8.83 7.84 1.29
N GLN A 108 -7.52 8.00 1.19
CA GLN A 108 -6.93 8.92 0.22
C GLN A 108 -7.15 8.45 -1.22
N LEU A 109 -7.01 7.15 -1.47
CA LEU A 109 -7.25 6.57 -2.80
C LEU A 109 -8.72 6.70 -3.19
N ASP A 110 -9.63 6.45 -2.25
CA ASP A 110 -11.06 6.57 -2.51
C ASP A 110 -11.44 8.01 -2.87
N SER A 111 -10.86 8.97 -2.17
CA SER A 111 -11.08 10.40 -2.46
C SER A 111 -10.66 10.76 -3.88
N ILE A 112 -9.53 10.25 -4.35
CA ILE A 112 -9.05 10.52 -5.70
C ILE A 112 -9.99 9.89 -6.74
N ARG A 113 -10.45 8.68 -6.51
CA ARG A 113 -11.37 8.00 -7.43
C ARG A 113 -12.68 8.76 -7.56
N HIS A 114 -13.23 9.26 -6.46
CA HIS A 114 -14.47 10.04 -6.47
C HIS A 114 -14.29 11.34 -7.23
N TRP A 115 -13.20 12.06 -6.92
CA TRP A 115 -12.90 13.31 -7.62
C TRP A 115 -12.82 13.10 -9.12
N ARG A 116 -12.18 12.02 -9.53
CA ARG A 116 -11.99 11.73 -10.95
C ARG A 116 -13.30 11.42 -11.65
N ALA A 117 -14.16 10.63 -11.00
CA ALA A 117 -15.47 10.30 -11.54
C ALA A 117 -16.34 11.55 -11.72
N GLU A 118 -16.26 12.48 -10.78
CA GLU A 118 -17.00 13.74 -10.83
C GLU A 118 -16.42 14.72 -11.84
N GLY A 119 -15.11 14.69 -12.02
CA GLY A 119 -14.39 15.61 -12.91
C GLY A 119 -14.48 15.24 -14.39
N GLU A 120 -14.90 14.06 -14.69
CA GLU A 120 -15.06 13.57 -16.04
C GLU A 120 -16.50 13.59 -16.48
#